data_278f9c05e59c210175cd4fe7397b0911
#
_entry.id   278f9c05e59c210175cd4fe7397b0911
#
_cell.length_a   1.000
_cell.length_b   1.000
_cell.length_c   1.000
_cell.angle_alpha   90.00
_cell.angle_beta   90.00
_cell.angle_gamma   90.00
#
_symmetry.space_group_name_H-M   'P 1'
#
loop_
_entity.id
_entity.type
_entity.pdbx_description
1 polymer ?
#
loop_
_entity_poly.entity_id
_entity_poly.type
_entity_poly.pdbx_seq_one_letter_code
_entity_poly.pdbx_strand_id
1 'polypeptide(L)'
;MAVMDIVPHPRNPRKHPEPGSKLWEILKRSLERSFFEPLVWNVRNGLLVSGHLRLKVLSEMGYTHVDVAVVDLSEAEHLAVMIAANRTLGEWEDAVLASLAIDIDEAGLDSALALYDHKALLALADCPVEGDDTEQTEELVSKAALLQQKWQVAPGDLYQLGVHRLLCGRCESPDHWQMLLGDSMADMLWCDPPYNVAYDRVQKKRNKLHLKDGAVPSPQTILNDDLPRAEYLECLTDWFATGSSRLKPGGAVYISHADSFGLETRLAARDAGFNIAQCLVWVKQAWTLGRQDYQWQHEPILYGWKKGAGHHWQGGYSQSTIIDEGADLKKLSKPELISLVNHLRNAMDTTIIREPRNVCSDLHPTIKPTRLVARHIWNSSHRGDVVMELFNGSGTTMAAAEQTGRRCFSTELDPKFVAVGLERMSTLGVTVEKLQGLA
;
A
#
# COMPACT_ATOMS: atom_id res chain seq x y z
N MET A 1 6.38 23.16 -38.35
CA MET A 1 5.51 21.97 -38.24
C MET A 1 4.07 22.43 -38.34
N ALA A 2 3.18 21.67 -38.99
CA ALA A 2 1.77 22.04 -38.97
C ALA A 2 1.17 21.85 -37.57
N VAL A 3 0.35 22.81 -37.14
CA VAL A 3 -0.25 22.79 -35.76
C VAL A 3 -1.09 21.52 -35.53
N MET A 4 -1.80 21.06 -36.57
CA MET A 4 -2.63 19.87 -36.54
C MET A 4 -1.84 18.55 -36.39
N ASP A 5 -0.54 18.57 -36.69
CA ASP A 5 0.35 17.39 -36.63
C ASP A 5 1.05 17.28 -35.24
N ILE A 6 0.93 18.30 -34.40
CA ILE A 6 1.56 18.33 -33.08
C ILE A 6 0.64 17.70 -32.05
N VAL A 7 1.02 16.53 -31.57
CA VAL A 7 0.24 15.79 -30.58
C VAL A 7 0.68 16.18 -29.14
N PRO A 8 -0.22 16.74 -28.31
CA PRO A 8 0.08 17.00 -26.91
C PRO A 8 0.37 15.71 -26.14
N HIS A 9 1.27 15.77 -25.15
CA HIS A 9 1.52 14.62 -24.29
C HIS A 9 0.29 14.35 -23.41
N PRO A 10 -0.31 13.13 -23.41
CA PRO A 10 -1.56 12.84 -22.70
C PRO A 10 -1.43 12.94 -21.18
N ARG A 11 -0.23 12.72 -20.63
CA ARG A 11 0.08 12.78 -19.21
C ARG A 11 0.73 14.13 -18.80
N ASN A 12 0.44 15.21 -19.52
CA ASN A 12 0.93 16.53 -19.08
C ASN A 12 0.25 16.94 -17.75
N PRO A 13 1.00 17.11 -16.65
CA PRO A 13 0.43 17.32 -15.30
C PRO A 13 -0.01 18.78 -15.05
N ARG A 14 0.03 19.63 -16.05
CA ARG A 14 -0.32 21.04 -15.92
C ARG A 14 -1.81 21.28 -16.08
N LYS A 15 -2.41 21.95 -15.09
CA LYS A 15 -3.73 22.57 -15.25
C LYS A 15 -3.61 23.77 -16.18
N HIS A 16 -4.39 23.76 -17.24
CA HIS A 16 -4.42 24.86 -18.17
C HIS A 16 -5.60 25.81 -17.83
N PRO A 17 -5.38 27.14 -17.94
CA PRO A 17 -6.48 28.08 -17.77
C PRO A 17 -7.51 27.87 -18.87
N GLU A 18 -8.78 28.12 -18.52
CA GLU A 18 -9.88 28.03 -19.48
C GLU A 18 -9.79 29.13 -20.57
N PRO A 19 -10.21 28.84 -21.81
CA PRO A 19 -10.31 29.83 -22.88
C PRO A 19 -11.13 31.05 -22.42
N GLY A 20 -10.64 32.25 -22.74
CA GLY A 20 -11.26 33.52 -22.33
C GLY A 20 -10.98 33.94 -20.88
N SER A 21 -10.26 33.15 -20.08
CA SER A 21 -9.80 33.59 -18.76
C SER A 21 -8.75 34.72 -18.87
N LYS A 22 -8.57 35.48 -17.80
CA LYS A 22 -7.58 36.58 -17.76
C LYS A 22 -6.17 36.11 -18.17
N LEU A 23 -5.74 34.95 -17.71
CA LEU A 23 -4.42 34.41 -18.02
C LEU A 23 -4.33 33.94 -19.47
N TRP A 24 -5.39 33.36 -20.03
CA TRP A 24 -5.51 33.00 -21.43
C TRP A 24 -5.36 34.23 -22.35
N GLU A 25 -6.09 35.32 -22.05
CA GLU A 25 -6.05 36.56 -22.81
C GLU A 25 -4.67 37.27 -22.75
N ILE A 26 -4.01 37.21 -21.57
CA ILE A 26 -2.64 37.71 -21.42
C ILE A 26 -1.67 36.95 -22.35
N LEU A 27 -1.76 35.63 -22.37
CA LEU A 27 -0.93 34.79 -23.20
C LEU A 27 -1.21 35.03 -24.68
N LYS A 28 -2.48 35.12 -25.06
CA LYS A 28 -2.90 35.44 -26.44
C LYS A 28 -2.28 36.74 -26.94
N ARG A 29 -2.40 37.83 -26.17
CA ARG A 29 -1.77 39.13 -26.49
C ARG A 29 -0.24 39.07 -26.55
N SER A 30 0.36 38.24 -25.70
CA SER A 30 1.82 38.03 -25.74
C SER A 30 2.25 37.34 -27.01
N LEU A 31 1.52 36.32 -27.45
CA LEU A 31 1.81 35.60 -28.69
C LEU A 31 1.55 36.45 -29.95
N GLU A 32 0.56 37.36 -29.92
CA GLU A 32 0.32 38.34 -31.01
C GLU A 32 1.47 39.31 -31.21
N ARG A 33 2.17 39.67 -30.13
CA ARG A 33 3.27 40.64 -30.20
C ARG A 33 4.60 40.00 -30.58
N SER A 34 4.87 38.80 -30.03
CA SER A 34 6.11 38.11 -30.31
C SER A 34 6.08 36.68 -29.79
N PHE A 35 6.37 35.73 -30.67
CA PHE A 35 6.53 34.32 -30.36
C PHE A 35 8.02 34.00 -30.15
N PHE A 36 8.49 34.00 -28.91
CA PHE A 36 9.93 33.88 -28.62
C PHE A 36 10.40 32.46 -28.33
N GLU A 37 9.50 31.62 -27.88
CA GLU A 37 9.91 30.28 -27.47
C GLU A 37 9.25 29.22 -28.36
N PRO A 38 10.03 28.45 -29.14
CA PRO A 38 9.50 27.38 -29.97
C PRO A 38 8.82 26.33 -29.05
N LEU A 39 7.85 25.62 -29.60
CA LEU A 39 7.34 24.41 -28.98
C LEU A 39 8.44 23.35 -29.01
N VAL A 40 8.54 22.48 -27.99
CA VAL A 40 9.52 21.39 -27.95
C VAL A 40 8.84 20.08 -28.27
N TRP A 41 9.27 19.40 -29.32
CA TRP A 41 8.67 18.19 -29.84
C TRP A 41 9.68 17.04 -29.86
N ASN A 42 9.28 15.86 -29.38
CA ASN A 42 10.14 14.67 -29.33
C ASN A 42 9.93 13.81 -30.57
N VAL A 43 10.97 13.70 -31.40
CA VAL A 43 10.93 12.94 -32.64
C VAL A 43 10.72 11.43 -32.38
N ARG A 44 11.18 10.92 -31.26
CA ARG A 44 11.14 9.49 -30.93
C ARG A 44 9.73 8.95 -30.72
N ASN A 45 8.88 9.72 -30.07
CA ASN A 45 7.49 9.29 -29.76
C ASN A 45 6.42 10.17 -30.41
N GLY A 46 6.79 11.24 -31.09
CA GLY A 46 5.86 12.12 -31.77
C GLY A 46 5.06 13.06 -30.89
N LEU A 47 5.43 13.20 -29.60
CA LEU A 47 4.68 13.95 -28.61
C LEU A 47 5.35 15.28 -28.26
N LEU A 48 4.52 16.25 -27.83
CA LEU A 48 4.96 17.55 -27.36
C LEU A 48 5.57 17.45 -25.95
N VAL A 49 6.80 17.95 -25.78
CA VAL A 49 7.50 18.00 -24.50
C VAL A 49 7.16 19.28 -23.73
N SER A 50 7.12 20.43 -24.41
CA SER A 50 6.84 21.73 -23.81
C SER A 50 6.05 22.63 -24.73
N GLY A 51 5.22 23.52 -24.13
CA GLY A 51 4.41 24.50 -24.87
C GLY A 51 2.95 24.08 -25.07
N HIS A 52 2.41 23.13 -24.30
CA HIS A 52 1.05 22.63 -24.42
C HIS A 52 -0.03 23.73 -24.40
N LEU A 53 0.08 24.71 -23.48
CA LEU A 53 -0.84 25.84 -23.42
C LEU A 53 -0.67 26.75 -24.64
N ARG A 54 0.58 27.03 -25.05
CA ARG A 54 0.86 27.81 -26.25
C ARG A 54 0.28 27.17 -27.51
N LEU A 55 0.41 25.86 -27.67
CA LEU A 55 -0.19 25.13 -28.79
C LEU A 55 -1.71 25.33 -28.84
N LYS A 56 -2.42 25.23 -27.69
CA LYS A 56 -3.86 25.46 -27.60
C LYS A 56 -4.24 26.88 -28.04
N VAL A 57 -3.55 27.90 -27.51
CA VAL A 57 -3.83 29.30 -27.86
C VAL A 57 -3.52 29.60 -29.33
N LEU A 58 -2.41 29.10 -29.85
CA LEU A 58 -2.03 29.29 -31.26
C LEU A 58 -3.03 28.63 -32.22
N SER A 59 -3.54 27.43 -31.84
CA SER A 59 -4.60 26.75 -32.59
C SER A 59 -5.89 27.58 -32.62
N GLU A 60 -6.32 28.17 -31.48
CA GLU A 60 -7.50 29.06 -31.41
C GLU A 60 -7.30 30.34 -32.23
N MET A 61 -6.07 30.87 -32.29
CA MET A 61 -5.72 32.04 -33.08
C MET A 61 -5.65 31.73 -34.59
N GLY A 62 -5.83 30.48 -35.00
CA GLY A 62 -5.84 30.09 -36.42
C GLY A 62 -4.46 29.93 -37.07
N TYR A 63 -3.41 29.77 -36.28
CA TYR A 63 -2.08 29.47 -36.82
C TYR A 63 -2.09 28.07 -37.45
N THR A 64 -1.64 27.96 -38.67
CA THR A 64 -1.55 26.69 -39.40
C THR A 64 -0.18 26.03 -39.24
N HIS A 65 0.87 26.78 -39.00
CA HIS A 65 2.25 26.33 -38.81
C HIS A 65 2.92 27.07 -37.66
N VAL A 66 3.79 26.38 -36.96
CA VAL A 66 4.59 26.94 -35.85
C VAL A 66 6.02 26.38 -35.88
N ASP A 67 6.95 27.13 -35.33
CA ASP A 67 8.32 26.67 -35.11
C ASP A 67 8.38 25.69 -33.93
N VAL A 68 9.10 24.59 -34.13
CA VAL A 68 9.33 23.58 -33.09
C VAL A 68 10.82 23.30 -32.93
N ALA A 69 11.29 23.19 -31.69
CA ALA A 69 12.57 22.62 -31.38
C ALA A 69 12.42 21.09 -31.33
N VAL A 70 13.20 20.38 -32.15
CA VAL A 70 13.15 18.91 -32.18
C VAL A 70 14.17 18.34 -31.24
N VAL A 71 13.72 17.41 -30.37
CA VAL A 71 14.56 16.67 -29.45
C VAL A 71 14.38 15.15 -29.66
N ASP A 72 15.38 14.36 -29.30
CA ASP A 72 15.35 12.90 -29.37
C ASP A 72 15.58 12.34 -27.95
N LEU A 73 14.49 12.14 -27.21
CA LEU A 73 14.49 11.74 -25.81
C LEU A 73 13.84 10.37 -25.63
N SER A 74 14.40 9.54 -24.77
CA SER A 74 13.71 8.36 -24.25
C SER A 74 12.42 8.79 -23.51
N GLU A 75 11.53 7.85 -23.22
CA GLU A 75 10.28 8.15 -22.52
C GLU A 75 10.52 8.81 -21.15
N ALA A 76 11.42 8.25 -20.36
CA ALA A 76 11.72 8.79 -19.04
C ALA A 76 12.39 10.17 -19.09
N GLU A 77 13.32 10.40 -20.03
CA GLU A 77 13.91 11.73 -20.27
C GLU A 77 12.85 12.73 -20.72
N HIS A 78 11.91 12.31 -21.61
CA HIS A 78 10.79 13.15 -22.02
C HIS A 78 9.96 13.60 -20.82
N LEU A 79 9.58 12.68 -19.93
CA LEU A 79 8.81 13.00 -18.72
C LEU A 79 9.57 13.96 -17.79
N ALA A 80 10.85 13.70 -17.55
CA ALA A 80 11.70 14.56 -16.72
C ALA A 80 11.81 15.98 -17.27
N VAL A 81 12.10 16.11 -18.57
CA VAL A 81 12.20 17.41 -19.25
C VAL A 81 10.85 18.12 -19.29
N MET A 82 9.74 17.41 -19.48
CA MET A 82 8.38 17.96 -19.46
C MET A 82 8.06 18.57 -18.07
N ILE A 83 8.44 17.93 -16.98
CA ILE A 83 8.29 18.47 -15.62
C ILE A 83 9.19 19.69 -15.46
N ALA A 84 10.48 19.59 -15.79
CA ALA A 84 11.45 20.68 -15.67
C ALA A 84 11.04 21.95 -16.43
N ALA A 85 10.58 21.79 -17.68
CA ALA A 85 10.17 22.90 -18.55
C ALA A 85 8.92 23.65 -18.03
N ASN A 86 8.17 23.05 -17.14
CA ASN A 86 6.92 23.62 -16.64
C ASN A 86 7.01 24.15 -15.19
N ARG A 87 8.19 24.22 -14.58
CA ARG A 87 8.38 24.52 -13.15
C ARG A 87 7.93 25.93 -12.71
N THR A 88 7.97 26.91 -13.56
CA THR A 88 8.00 28.32 -13.13
C THR A 88 6.65 29.00 -12.96
N LEU A 89 5.53 28.50 -13.51
CA LEU A 89 4.21 29.16 -13.43
C LEU A 89 3.05 28.18 -13.57
N GLY A 90 2.03 28.28 -12.70
CA GLY A 90 0.73 27.59 -12.79
C GLY A 90 0.54 26.45 -11.76
N GLU A 91 -0.65 25.88 -11.73
CA GLU A 91 -1.05 24.80 -10.84
C GLU A 91 -0.80 23.42 -11.49
N TRP A 92 -0.58 22.41 -10.64
CA TRP A 92 -0.32 21.03 -11.06
C TRP A 92 -1.52 20.14 -10.75
N GLU A 93 -1.64 19.06 -11.50
CA GLU A 93 -2.43 17.90 -11.11
C GLU A 93 -1.51 16.95 -10.31
N ASP A 94 -1.54 17.06 -8.99
CA ASP A 94 -0.59 16.42 -8.09
C ASP A 94 -0.49 14.89 -8.29
N ALA A 95 -1.64 14.22 -8.51
CA ALA A 95 -1.66 12.78 -8.78
C ALA A 95 -0.94 12.38 -10.08
N VAL A 96 -1.09 13.19 -11.15
CA VAL A 96 -0.39 12.95 -12.42
C VAL A 96 1.09 13.22 -12.26
N LEU A 97 1.46 14.31 -11.59
CA LEU A 97 2.85 14.67 -11.33
C LEU A 97 3.57 13.58 -10.52
N ALA A 98 2.92 13.07 -9.48
CA ALA A 98 3.43 11.98 -8.65
C ALA A 98 3.63 10.67 -9.45
N SER A 99 2.67 10.31 -10.30
CA SER A 99 2.80 9.14 -11.20
C SER A 99 4.00 9.28 -12.14
N LEU A 100 4.25 10.47 -12.68
CA LEU A 100 5.41 10.72 -13.54
C LEU A 100 6.74 10.62 -12.79
N ALA A 101 6.77 11.08 -11.53
CA ALA A 101 7.96 10.95 -10.67
C ALA A 101 8.33 9.50 -10.41
N ILE A 102 7.33 8.63 -10.20
CA ILE A 102 7.53 7.20 -10.03
C ILE A 102 8.13 6.56 -11.29
N ASP A 103 7.58 6.88 -12.47
CA ASP A 103 8.09 6.33 -13.74
C ASP A 103 9.53 6.76 -14.03
N ILE A 104 9.91 7.99 -13.66
CA ILE A 104 11.27 8.50 -13.77
C ILE A 104 12.23 7.73 -12.84
N ASP A 105 11.80 7.49 -11.60
CA ASP A 105 12.57 6.73 -10.61
C ASP A 105 12.75 5.26 -11.03
N GLU A 106 11.68 4.61 -11.47
CA GLU A 106 11.70 3.23 -11.97
C GLU A 106 12.62 3.05 -13.19
N ALA A 107 12.75 4.10 -14.02
CA ALA A 107 13.67 4.12 -15.15
C ALA A 107 15.13 4.33 -14.74
N GLY A 108 15.43 4.53 -13.45
CA GLY A 108 16.77 4.77 -12.92
C GLY A 108 17.37 6.11 -13.35
N LEU A 109 16.54 7.08 -13.76
CA LEU A 109 16.97 8.42 -14.13
C LEU A 109 17.11 9.29 -12.88
N ASP A 110 18.15 10.11 -12.85
CA ASP A 110 18.33 11.11 -11.78
C ASP A 110 17.18 12.12 -11.81
N SER A 111 16.36 12.12 -10.76
CA SER A 111 15.25 13.07 -10.58
C SER A 111 15.69 14.54 -10.57
N ALA A 112 16.98 14.81 -10.37
CA ALA A 112 17.56 16.14 -10.56
C ALA A 112 17.35 16.67 -11.98
N LEU A 113 17.21 15.81 -13.00
CA LEU A 113 16.84 16.21 -14.37
C LEU A 113 15.47 16.88 -14.45
N ALA A 114 14.54 16.51 -13.58
CA ALA A 114 13.22 17.14 -13.46
C ALA A 114 13.26 18.47 -12.69
N LEU A 115 14.43 18.87 -12.15
CA LEU A 115 14.62 20.03 -11.28
C LEU A 115 13.73 20.04 -10.03
N TYR A 116 13.30 18.87 -9.56
CA TYR A 116 12.45 18.68 -8.40
C TYR A 116 13.16 17.86 -7.32
N ASP A 117 12.83 18.13 -6.05
CA ASP A 117 13.18 17.21 -4.98
C ASP A 117 12.37 15.91 -5.15
N HIS A 118 13.08 14.83 -5.42
CA HIS A 118 12.52 13.50 -5.63
C HIS A 118 11.58 13.07 -4.49
N LYS A 119 12.00 13.30 -3.23
CA LYS A 119 11.17 12.96 -2.05
C LYS A 119 9.90 13.79 -1.99
N ALA A 120 9.96 15.07 -2.40
CA ALA A 120 8.77 15.92 -2.44
C ALA A 120 7.78 15.49 -3.54
N LEU A 121 8.27 15.00 -4.68
CA LEU A 121 7.41 14.46 -5.75
C LEU A 121 6.75 13.14 -5.35
N LEU A 122 7.52 12.21 -4.79
CA LEU A 122 6.98 10.93 -4.32
C LEU A 122 5.98 11.11 -3.17
N ALA A 123 6.15 12.14 -2.35
CA ALA A 123 5.22 12.46 -1.27
C ALA A 123 3.83 12.94 -1.76
N LEU A 124 3.70 13.35 -3.04
CA LEU A 124 2.41 13.66 -3.66
C LEU A 124 1.68 12.41 -4.15
N ALA A 125 2.39 11.28 -4.26
CA ALA A 125 1.81 10.02 -4.68
C ALA A 125 1.05 9.37 -3.52
N ASP A 126 -0.27 9.29 -3.62
CA ASP A 126 -1.07 8.45 -2.73
C ASP A 126 -0.91 6.97 -3.09
N CYS A 127 -1.08 6.11 -2.08
CA CYS A 127 -1.13 4.67 -2.31
C CYS A 127 -2.25 4.36 -3.32
N PRO A 128 -1.96 3.64 -4.43
CA PRO A 128 -2.92 3.44 -5.52
C PRO A 128 -4.09 2.50 -5.17
N VAL A 129 -4.13 1.97 -3.95
CA VAL A 129 -5.15 1.02 -3.50
C VAL A 129 -6.37 1.77 -3.01
N GLU A 130 -7.45 1.68 -3.77
CA GLU A 130 -8.77 2.20 -3.43
C GLU A 130 -9.72 1.07 -3.04
N GLY A 131 -10.64 1.38 -2.10
CA GLY A 131 -11.68 0.44 -1.66
C GLY A 131 -11.28 -0.43 -0.47
N ASP A 132 -12.27 -1.16 0.03
CA ASP A 132 -12.15 -2.13 1.13
C ASP A 132 -12.73 -3.47 0.66
N ASP A 133 -11.90 -4.50 0.65
CA ASP A 133 -12.25 -5.87 0.28
C ASP A 133 -12.50 -6.78 1.50
N THR A 134 -12.64 -6.18 2.67
CA THR A 134 -12.80 -6.89 3.95
C THR A 134 -14.03 -7.80 3.95
N GLU A 135 -15.19 -7.34 3.45
CA GLU A 135 -16.41 -8.15 3.38
C GLU A 135 -16.24 -9.39 2.49
N GLN A 136 -15.62 -9.23 1.32
CA GLN A 136 -15.33 -10.35 0.41
C GLN A 136 -14.36 -11.33 1.06
N THR A 137 -13.35 -10.83 1.76
CA THR A 137 -12.39 -11.66 2.48
C THR A 137 -13.04 -12.42 3.63
N GLU A 138 -13.95 -11.80 4.37
CA GLU A 138 -14.73 -12.45 5.42
C GLU A 138 -15.60 -13.59 4.88
N GLU A 139 -16.21 -13.39 3.73
CA GLU A 139 -16.97 -14.44 3.06
C GLU A 139 -16.08 -15.64 2.70
N LEU A 140 -14.87 -15.40 2.16
CA LEU A 140 -13.91 -16.47 1.87
C LEU A 140 -13.46 -17.20 3.14
N VAL A 141 -13.15 -16.47 4.19
CA VAL A 141 -12.77 -17.05 5.49
C VAL A 141 -13.90 -17.91 6.07
N SER A 142 -15.16 -17.49 5.94
CA SER A 142 -16.32 -18.29 6.36
C SER A 142 -16.41 -19.64 5.63
N LYS A 143 -15.88 -19.73 4.42
CA LYS A 143 -15.85 -20.93 3.56
C LYS A 143 -14.52 -21.71 3.64
N ALA A 144 -13.62 -21.39 4.57
CA ALA A 144 -12.26 -21.91 4.62
C ALA A 144 -12.17 -23.46 4.53
N ALA A 145 -13.08 -24.18 5.21
CA ALA A 145 -13.12 -25.64 5.14
C ALA A 145 -13.50 -26.18 3.74
N LEU A 146 -14.41 -25.52 3.06
CA LEU A 146 -14.80 -25.88 1.68
C LEU A 146 -13.67 -25.55 0.69
N LEU A 147 -13.02 -24.41 0.90
CA LEU A 147 -11.88 -23.98 0.07
C LEU A 147 -10.70 -24.93 0.22
N GLN A 148 -10.44 -25.41 1.44
CA GLN A 148 -9.39 -26.42 1.64
C GLN A 148 -9.68 -27.74 0.92
N GLN A 149 -10.96 -28.16 0.86
CA GLN A 149 -11.36 -29.31 0.05
C GLN A 149 -11.19 -29.06 -1.46
N LYS A 150 -11.50 -27.84 -1.93
CA LYS A 150 -11.30 -27.44 -3.33
C LYS A 150 -9.82 -27.47 -3.73
N TRP A 151 -8.97 -26.83 -2.94
CA TRP A 151 -7.55 -26.65 -3.24
C TRP A 151 -6.67 -27.83 -2.80
N GLN A 152 -7.17 -28.73 -1.95
CA GLN A 152 -6.47 -29.92 -1.40
C GLN A 152 -5.10 -29.58 -0.81
N VAL A 153 -5.03 -28.45 -0.08
CA VAL A 153 -3.80 -28.00 0.56
C VAL A 153 -3.33 -28.98 1.64
N ALA A 154 -2.06 -29.30 1.64
CA ALA A 154 -1.39 -30.10 2.66
C ALA A 154 -0.15 -29.38 3.22
N PRO A 155 0.28 -29.67 4.46
CA PRO A 155 1.54 -29.16 4.99
C PRO A 155 2.72 -29.49 4.06
N GLY A 156 3.59 -28.51 3.83
CA GLY A 156 4.72 -28.59 2.91
C GLY A 156 4.40 -28.16 1.47
N ASP A 157 3.14 -27.94 1.13
CA ASP A 157 2.78 -27.47 -0.21
C ASP A 157 3.27 -26.04 -0.46
N LEU A 158 3.94 -25.86 -1.60
CA LEU A 158 4.37 -24.54 -2.11
C LEU A 158 3.56 -24.16 -3.33
N TYR A 159 3.08 -22.94 -3.36
CA TYR A 159 2.30 -22.37 -4.46
C TYR A 159 2.99 -21.14 -5.05
N GLN A 160 2.93 -21.03 -6.37
CA GLN A 160 3.23 -19.82 -7.13
C GLN A 160 1.91 -19.15 -7.46
N LEU A 161 1.77 -17.88 -7.12
CA LEU A 161 0.58 -17.05 -7.39
C LEU A 161 1.03 -15.82 -8.21
N GLY A 162 1.01 -15.95 -9.53
CA GLY A 162 1.64 -14.95 -10.40
C GLY A 162 3.10 -14.73 -10.02
N VAL A 163 3.42 -13.57 -9.46
CA VAL A 163 4.78 -13.22 -8.98
C VAL A 163 5.02 -13.51 -7.49
N HIS A 164 3.98 -13.94 -6.76
CA HIS A 164 4.03 -14.22 -5.32
C HIS A 164 4.27 -15.70 -5.04
N ARG A 165 4.62 -16.03 -3.78
CA ARG A 165 4.76 -17.41 -3.30
C ARG A 165 4.10 -17.57 -1.93
N LEU A 166 3.41 -18.69 -1.76
CA LEU A 166 2.77 -19.09 -0.50
C LEU A 166 3.15 -20.53 -0.17
N LEU A 167 3.69 -20.73 1.02
CA LEU A 167 4.04 -22.06 1.54
C LEU A 167 3.11 -22.44 2.70
N CYS A 168 2.51 -23.62 2.64
CA CYS A 168 1.83 -24.22 3.78
C CYS A 168 2.86 -24.76 4.76
N GLY A 169 3.28 -23.94 5.74
CA GLY A 169 4.39 -24.32 6.61
C GLY A 169 4.65 -23.33 7.74
N ARG A 170 5.70 -23.65 8.50
CA ARG A 170 6.09 -22.93 9.72
C ARG A 170 7.02 -21.78 9.38
N CYS A 171 6.71 -20.59 9.90
CA CYS A 171 7.52 -19.38 9.64
C CYS A 171 8.90 -19.41 10.32
N GLU A 172 9.09 -20.20 11.39
CA GLU A 172 10.36 -20.36 12.07
C GLU A 172 11.33 -21.33 11.36
N SER A 173 10.90 -22.03 10.29
CA SER A 173 11.75 -22.97 9.55
C SER A 173 12.65 -22.27 8.54
N PRO A 174 13.99 -22.32 8.68
CA PRO A 174 14.90 -21.78 7.68
C PRO A 174 14.76 -22.44 6.29
N ASP A 175 14.44 -23.74 6.25
CA ASP A 175 14.24 -24.49 5.01
C ASP A 175 13.04 -23.98 4.22
N HIS A 176 11.95 -23.62 4.91
CA HIS A 176 10.76 -23.04 4.28
C HIS A 176 11.09 -21.71 3.60
N TRP A 177 11.89 -20.87 4.25
CA TRP A 177 12.34 -19.63 3.65
C TRP A 177 13.36 -19.82 2.53
N GLN A 178 14.15 -20.89 2.59
CA GLN A 178 15.02 -21.26 1.48
C GLN A 178 14.18 -21.66 0.25
N MET A 179 13.06 -22.37 0.44
CA MET A 179 12.12 -22.71 -0.65
C MET A 179 11.46 -21.47 -1.24
N LEU A 180 11.05 -20.51 -0.38
CA LEU A 180 10.36 -19.29 -0.79
C LEU A 180 11.30 -18.29 -1.50
N LEU A 181 12.44 -17.99 -0.89
CA LEU A 181 13.34 -16.92 -1.31
C LEU A 181 14.55 -17.41 -2.11
N GLY A 182 14.93 -18.71 -1.99
CA GLY A 182 16.22 -19.19 -2.47
C GLY A 182 17.37 -18.45 -1.77
N ASP A 183 18.32 -17.94 -2.55
CA ASP A 183 19.45 -17.15 -2.05
C ASP A 183 19.14 -15.64 -1.93
N SER A 184 17.92 -15.24 -2.30
CA SER A 184 17.48 -13.84 -2.21
C SER A 184 17.08 -13.47 -0.78
N MET A 185 17.07 -12.16 -0.53
CA MET A 185 16.59 -11.59 0.72
C MET A 185 15.38 -10.69 0.44
N ALA A 186 14.46 -10.62 1.41
CA ALA A 186 13.33 -9.71 1.35
C ALA A 186 13.74 -8.25 1.56
N ASP A 187 13.00 -7.33 0.99
CA ASP A 187 13.20 -5.88 1.10
C ASP A 187 12.42 -5.29 2.28
N MET A 188 11.30 -5.90 2.63
CA MET A 188 10.41 -5.46 3.71
C MET A 188 9.80 -6.66 4.43
N LEU A 189 9.53 -6.52 5.73
CA LEU A 189 8.76 -7.45 6.55
C LEU A 189 7.47 -6.77 7.02
N TRP A 190 6.33 -7.35 6.65
CA TRP A 190 5.05 -7.12 7.32
C TRP A 190 4.73 -8.36 8.15
N CYS A 191 4.36 -8.19 9.42
CA CYS A 191 4.13 -9.29 10.33
C CYS A 191 2.88 -9.04 11.18
N ASP A 192 1.92 -9.95 11.07
CA ASP A 192 0.68 -9.96 11.85
C ASP A 192 0.57 -11.29 12.62
N PRO A 193 1.36 -11.47 13.71
CA PRO A 193 1.41 -12.74 14.44
C PRO A 193 0.12 -12.99 15.21
N PRO A 194 -0.16 -14.24 15.64
CA PRO A 194 -1.18 -14.49 16.65
C PRO A 194 -0.94 -13.62 17.89
N TYR A 195 -1.98 -12.94 18.41
CA TYR A 195 -1.83 -11.92 19.47
C TYR A 195 -1.79 -12.47 20.89
N ASN A 196 -1.97 -13.77 21.03
CA ASN A 196 -2.04 -14.46 22.33
C ASN A 196 -3.17 -13.96 23.24
N VAL A 197 -4.31 -13.61 22.66
CA VAL A 197 -5.47 -13.07 23.37
C VAL A 197 -6.55 -14.12 23.65
N ALA A 198 -6.24 -15.40 23.39
CA ALA A 198 -7.14 -16.54 23.60
C ALA A 198 -8.50 -16.34 22.89
N TYR A 199 -8.48 -15.93 21.63
CA TYR A 199 -9.65 -15.53 20.85
C TYR A 199 -10.76 -16.58 20.88
N ASP A 200 -10.43 -17.86 20.75
CA ASP A 200 -11.38 -18.97 20.79
C ASP A 200 -12.13 -19.08 22.12
N ARG A 201 -11.45 -18.86 23.25
CA ARG A 201 -12.10 -18.89 24.56
C ARG A 201 -13.06 -17.72 24.72
N VAL A 202 -12.71 -16.56 24.19
CA VAL A 202 -13.54 -15.35 24.22
C VAL A 202 -14.78 -15.55 23.36
N GLN A 203 -14.65 -16.07 22.15
CA GLN A 203 -15.78 -16.34 21.24
C GLN A 203 -16.73 -17.42 21.78
N LYS A 204 -16.20 -18.53 22.31
CA LYS A 204 -17.04 -19.57 22.94
C LYS A 204 -17.85 -19.02 24.11
N LYS A 205 -17.30 -18.09 24.91
CA LYS A 205 -18.02 -17.44 26.01
C LYS A 205 -19.08 -16.44 25.49
N ARG A 206 -18.78 -15.66 24.44
CA ARG A 206 -19.75 -14.74 23.81
C ARG A 206 -20.92 -15.50 23.21
N ASN A 207 -20.67 -16.58 22.48
CA ASN A 207 -21.72 -17.43 21.88
C ASN A 207 -22.62 -18.08 22.95
N LYS A 208 -22.08 -18.47 24.12
CA LYS A 208 -22.91 -18.94 25.25
C LYS A 208 -23.82 -17.87 25.85
N LEU A 209 -23.42 -16.60 25.82
CA LEU A 209 -24.19 -15.48 26.37
C LEU A 209 -25.26 -14.94 25.39
N HIS A 210 -25.10 -15.15 24.11
CA HIS A 210 -25.93 -14.57 23.04
C HIS A 210 -26.65 -15.61 22.16
N LEU A 211 -26.71 -16.89 22.57
CA LEU A 211 -27.46 -17.91 21.85
C LEU A 211 -28.94 -17.56 21.83
N LYS A 212 -29.34 -16.75 20.82
CA LYS A 212 -30.62 -16.92 20.14
C LYS A 212 -30.45 -18.09 19.17
N ASP A 213 -31.42 -18.99 19.17
CA ASP A 213 -31.42 -20.18 18.34
C ASP A 213 -31.05 -19.86 16.89
N GLY A 214 -30.02 -20.52 16.37
CA GLY A 214 -29.64 -20.47 14.96
C GLY A 214 -28.27 -19.86 14.61
N ALA A 215 -27.50 -19.34 15.53
CA ALA A 215 -26.15 -18.86 15.24
C ALA A 215 -25.18 -20.05 15.04
N VAL A 216 -24.68 -20.22 13.83
CA VAL A 216 -23.62 -21.20 13.51
C VAL A 216 -22.36 -20.81 14.28
N PRO A 217 -21.77 -21.71 15.10
CA PRO A 217 -20.51 -21.45 15.76
C PRO A 217 -19.43 -21.22 14.71
N SER A 218 -18.74 -20.09 14.73
CA SER A 218 -17.52 -19.91 13.93
C SER A 218 -16.44 -20.84 14.45
N PRO A 219 -15.96 -21.83 13.67
CA PRO A 219 -15.01 -22.83 14.13
C PRO A 219 -13.59 -22.45 13.78
N GLN A 220 -13.17 -21.20 14.00
CA GLN A 220 -11.84 -20.78 13.60
C GLN A 220 -10.96 -20.66 14.84
N THR A 221 -10.11 -21.66 15.02
CA THR A 221 -9.06 -21.67 16.02
C THR A 221 -7.83 -20.98 15.44
N ILE A 222 -7.37 -19.92 16.09
CA ILE A 222 -6.07 -19.32 15.78
C ILE A 222 -5.01 -20.14 16.50
N LEU A 223 -4.09 -20.72 15.74
CA LEU A 223 -3.00 -21.51 16.32
C LEU A 223 -2.03 -20.60 17.08
N ASN A 224 -1.54 -21.06 18.23
CA ASN A 224 -0.60 -20.33 19.12
C ASN A 224 -1.15 -19.01 19.72
N ASP A 225 -2.48 -18.88 19.87
CA ASP A 225 -3.12 -17.67 20.41
C ASP A 225 -3.49 -17.76 21.91
N ASP A 226 -3.01 -18.78 22.63
CA ASP A 226 -3.34 -19.02 24.04
C ASP A 226 -2.17 -19.71 24.77
N LEU A 227 -0.99 -19.13 24.65
CA LEU A 227 0.24 -19.62 25.26
C LEU A 227 0.54 -18.92 26.59
N PRO A 228 1.24 -19.59 27.52
CA PRO A 228 1.87 -18.92 28.65
C PRO A 228 2.77 -17.78 28.17
N ARG A 229 2.82 -16.68 28.94
CA ARG A 229 3.51 -15.45 28.53
C ARG A 229 4.99 -15.67 28.15
N ALA A 230 5.70 -16.55 28.88
CA ALA A 230 7.09 -16.86 28.60
C ALA A 230 7.25 -17.61 27.27
N GLU A 231 6.42 -18.62 27.03
CA GLU A 231 6.42 -19.40 25.78
C GLU A 231 6.05 -18.52 24.58
N TYR A 232 5.12 -17.57 24.75
CA TYR A 232 4.78 -16.62 23.71
C TYR A 232 5.95 -15.69 23.35
N LEU A 233 6.71 -15.23 24.36
CA LEU A 233 7.93 -14.45 24.12
C LEU A 233 8.99 -15.27 23.35
N GLU A 234 9.16 -16.54 23.68
CA GLU A 234 10.06 -17.44 22.95
C GLU A 234 9.61 -17.58 21.48
N CYS A 235 8.32 -17.82 21.23
CA CYS A 235 7.77 -17.87 19.88
C CYS A 235 8.02 -16.58 19.08
N LEU A 236 7.74 -15.41 19.68
CA LEU A 236 7.98 -14.11 19.04
C LEU A 236 9.47 -13.94 18.71
N THR A 237 10.36 -14.37 19.62
CA THR A 237 11.81 -14.27 19.42
C THR A 237 12.26 -15.12 18.24
N ASP A 238 11.79 -16.35 18.13
CA ASP A 238 12.12 -17.27 17.03
C ASP A 238 11.56 -16.77 15.69
N TRP A 239 10.30 -16.31 15.66
CA TRP A 239 9.66 -15.77 14.47
C TRP A 239 10.39 -14.54 13.94
N PHE A 240 10.70 -13.58 14.82
CA PHE A 240 11.37 -12.35 14.41
C PHE A 240 12.85 -12.58 14.07
N ALA A 241 13.53 -13.51 14.74
CA ALA A 241 14.89 -13.91 14.39
C ALA A 241 14.95 -14.49 12.97
N THR A 242 14.00 -15.38 12.64
CA THR A 242 13.88 -15.95 11.29
C THR A 242 13.58 -14.86 10.26
N GLY A 243 12.60 -13.98 10.52
CA GLY A 243 12.29 -12.85 9.67
C GLY A 243 13.51 -11.95 9.45
N SER A 244 14.23 -11.61 10.53
CA SER A 244 15.44 -10.82 10.46
C SER A 244 16.54 -11.49 9.62
N SER A 245 16.72 -12.80 9.74
CA SER A 245 17.77 -13.53 9.00
C SER A 245 17.59 -13.43 7.48
N ARG A 246 16.35 -13.28 7.01
CA ARG A 246 15.98 -13.24 5.58
C ARG A 246 15.62 -11.82 5.08
N LEU A 247 15.74 -10.79 5.92
CA LEU A 247 15.50 -9.39 5.57
C LEU A 247 16.84 -8.68 5.28
N LYS A 248 16.90 -7.87 4.24
CA LYS A 248 18.07 -7.02 3.93
C LYS A 248 18.34 -6.02 5.06
N PRO A 249 19.61 -5.65 5.30
CA PRO A 249 19.93 -4.48 6.13
C PRO A 249 19.19 -3.24 5.59
N GLY A 250 18.55 -2.47 6.47
CA GLY A 250 17.71 -1.33 6.09
C GLY A 250 16.29 -1.70 5.66
N GLY A 251 15.97 -2.98 5.47
CA GLY A 251 14.61 -3.43 5.15
C GLY A 251 13.62 -3.01 6.23
N ALA A 252 12.51 -2.39 5.82
CA ALA A 252 11.48 -1.91 6.72
C ALA A 252 10.73 -3.05 7.41
N VAL A 253 10.31 -2.80 8.66
CA VAL A 253 9.62 -3.78 9.49
C VAL A 253 8.35 -3.15 10.06
N TYR A 254 7.22 -3.82 9.88
CA TYR A 254 5.94 -3.49 10.50
C TYR A 254 5.42 -4.72 11.25
N ILE A 255 5.13 -4.57 12.54
CA ILE A 255 4.68 -5.66 13.40
C ILE A 255 3.41 -5.22 14.12
N SER A 256 2.28 -5.83 13.76
CA SER A 256 1.03 -5.67 14.50
C SER A 256 1.06 -6.48 15.80
N HIS A 257 0.41 -5.99 16.85
CA HIS A 257 0.35 -6.72 18.12
C HIS A 257 -0.81 -6.25 19.00
N ALA A 258 -1.20 -7.07 19.98
CA ALA A 258 -2.05 -6.58 21.05
C ALA A 258 -1.23 -5.73 22.04
N ASP A 259 -1.79 -4.62 22.53
CA ASP A 259 -1.14 -3.76 23.52
C ASP A 259 -0.75 -4.52 24.80
N SER A 260 -1.58 -5.50 25.21
CA SER A 260 -1.32 -6.36 26.38
C SER A 260 -0.01 -7.17 26.30
N PHE A 261 0.52 -7.38 25.09
CA PHE A 261 1.78 -8.05 24.80
C PHE A 261 2.82 -7.13 24.13
N GLY A 262 2.62 -5.82 24.23
CA GLY A 262 3.50 -4.83 23.62
C GLY A 262 4.94 -4.84 24.16
N LEU A 263 5.14 -5.23 25.44
CA LEU A 263 6.47 -5.39 26.01
C LEU A 263 7.21 -6.56 25.37
N GLU A 264 6.60 -7.72 25.32
CA GLU A 264 7.17 -8.95 24.75
C GLU A 264 7.52 -8.74 23.27
N THR A 265 6.60 -8.15 22.51
CA THR A 265 6.80 -7.85 21.08
C THR A 265 8.00 -6.92 20.88
N ARG A 266 8.15 -5.87 21.71
CA ARG A 266 9.31 -4.95 21.61
C ARG A 266 10.62 -5.62 22.02
N LEU A 267 10.62 -6.49 23.03
CA LEU A 267 11.80 -7.23 23.45
C LEU A 267 12.25 -8.17 22.33
N ALA A 268 11.36 -9.00 21.82
CA ALA A 268 11.66 -9.92 20.72
C ALA A 268 12.14 -9.18 19.45
N ALA A 269 11.50 -8.06 19.08
CA ALA A 269 11.90 -7.26 17.93
C ALA A 269 13.29 -6.67 18.10
N ARG A 270 13.63 -6.16 19.29
CA ARG A 270 14.97 -5.66 19.59
C ARG A 270 16.01 -6.77 19.51
N ASP A 271 15.71 -7.94 20.08
CA ASP A 271 16.65 -9.05 20.16
C ASP A 271 16.87 -9.69 18.78
N ALA A 272 15.88 -9.62 17.88
CA ALA A 272 16.03 -9.94 16.46
C ALA A 272 16.86 -8.93 15.65
N GLY A 273 17.33 -7.83 16.27
CA GLY A 273 18.19 -6.82 15.64
C GLY A 273 17.42 -5.72 14.88
N PHE A 274 16.13 -5.58 15.10
CA PHE A 274 15.35 -4.49 14.54
C PHE A 274 15.59 -3.18 15.32
N ASN A 275 15.61 -2.07 14.60
CA ASN A 275 15.57 -0.72 15.16
C ASN A 275 14.12 -0.24 15.14
N ILE A 276 13.39 -0.41 16.23
CA ILE A 276 12.01 0.07 16.33
C ILE A 276 12.03 1.58 16.56
N ALA A 277 11.52 2.32 15.58
CA ALA A 277 11.54 3.77 15.55
C ALA A 277 10.24 4.37 16.12
N GLN A 278 9.08 3.82 15.75
CA GLN A 278 7.78 4.37 16.10
C GLN A 278 6.77 3.27 16.42
N CYS A 279 5.70 3.64 17.12
CA CYS A 279 4.49 2.86 17.26
C CYS A 279 3.38 3.62 16.52
N LEU A 280 2.86 3.01 15.48
CA LEU A 280 1.69 3.50 14.78
C LEU A 280 0.45 3.00 15.50
N VAL A 281 -0.63 3.75 15.47
CA VAL A 281 -1.91 3.40 16.09
C VAL A 281 -2.97 3.36 15.00
N TRP A 282 -3.41 2.17 14.66
CA TRP A 282 -4.55 1.99 13.76
C TRP A 282 -5.84 2.09 14.56
N VAL A 283 -6.63 3.13 14.31
CA VAL A 283 -7.92 3.39 14.97
C VAL A 283 -9.03 2.76 14.15
N LYS A 284 -9.78 1.86 14.77
CA LYS A 284 -10.93 1.18 14.14
C LYS A 284 -12.19 2.03 14.23
N GLN A 285 -13.13 1.85 13.30
CA GLN A 285 -14.44 2.54 13.35
C GLN A 285 -15.28 2.15 14.55
N ALA A 286 -15.24 0.89 14.95
CA ALA A 286 -15.98 0.36 16.09
C ALA A 286 -15.02 -0.18 17.16
N TRP A 287 -15.38 0.03 18.41
CA TRP A 287 -14.70 -0.57 19.53
C TRP A 287 -15.11 -2.03 19.75
N THR A 288 -14.22 -2.84 20.29
CA THR A 288 -14.50 -4.23 20.62
C THR A 288 -15.00 -4.31 22.05
N LEU A 289 -16.23 -4.82 22.24
CA LEU A 289 -16.81 -5.00 23.57
C LEU A 289 -15.99 -6.03 24.36
N GLY A 290 -15.40 -5.57 25.45
CA GLY A 290 -14.65 -6.37 26.42
C GLY A 290 -15.15 -6.18 27.85
N ARG A 291 -14.45 -6.78 28.82
CA ARG A 291 -14.74 -6.63 30.26
C ARG A 291 -13.88 -5.54 30.91
N GLN A 292 -13.13 -4.79 30.12
CA GLN A 292 -12.28 -3.70 30.60
C GLN A 292 -13.13 -2.43 30.80
N ASP A 293 -12.63 -1.50 31.62
CA ASP A 293 -13.26 -0.19 31.85
C ASP A 293 -13.28 0.64 30.57
N TYR A 294 -12.17 0.61 29.79
CA TYR A 294 -12.07 1.22 28.46
C TYR A 294 -12.11 0.15 27.37
N GLN A 295 -12.88 0.39 26.32
CA GLN A 295 -13.02 -0.54 25.22
C GLN A 295 -11.93 -0.30 24.17
N TRP A 296 -11.34 -1.38 23.65
CA TRP A 296 -10.31 -1.32 22.63
C TRP A 296 -10.89 -0.87 21.28
N GLN A 297 -10.41 0.27 20.78
CA GLN A 297 -10.76 0.81 19.47
C GLN A 297 -9.54 0.98 18.57
N HIS A 298 -8.41 0.47 18.97
CA HIS A 298 -7.18 0.58 18.19
C HIS A 298 -6.34 -0.68 18.23
N GLU A 299 -5.42 -0.78 17.27
CA GLU A 299 -4.34 -1.76 17.28
C GLU A 299 -3.00 -1.04 17.08
N PRO A 300 -1.99 -1.34 17.90
CA PRO A 300 -0.64 -0.81 17.72
C PRO A 300 0.12 -1.60 16.65
N ILE A 301 0.92 -0.88 15.85
CA ILE A 301 1.80 -1.43 14.83
C ILE A 301 3.20 -0.85 15.07
N LEU A 302 4.18 -1.68 15.42
CA LEU A 302 5.56 -1.25 15.52
C LEU A 302 6.13 -1.01 14.13
N TYR A 303 6.73 0.15 13.92
CA TYR A 303 7.47 0.49 12.71
C TYR A 303 8.95 0.65 13.02
N GLY A 304 9.77 0.11 12.14
CA GLY A 304 11.21 0.20 12.21
C GLY A 304 11.88 -0.40 10.99
N TRP A 305 13.13 -0.79 11.14
CA TRP A 305 13.93 -1.43 10.08
C TRP A 305 15.03 -2.30 10.66
N LYS A 306 15.54 -3.24 9.87
CA LYS A 306 16.72 -4.02 10.23
C LYS A 306 17.96 -3.14 10.27
N LYS A 307 18.75 -3.24 11.35
CA LYS A 307 20.02 -2.53 11.49
C LYS A 307 21.01 -2.90 10.39
N GLY A 308 21.93 -1.98 10.06
CA GLY A 308 23.04 -2.23 9.15
C GLY A 308 23.05 -1.39 7.87
N ALA A 309 21.94 -0.74 7.52
CA ALA A 309 21.84 0.22 6.41
C ALA A 309 20.74 1.25 6.66
N GLY A 310 20.71 2.30 5.85
CA GLY A 310 19.58 3.24 5.78
C GLY A 310 18.32 2.54 5.26
N HIS A 311 17.16 2.92 5.78
CA HIS A 311 15.87 2.40 5.31
C HIS A 311 15.32 3.24 4.14
N HIS A 312 14.55 2.60 3.29
CA HIS A 312 13.79 3.29 2.26
C HIS A 312 12.50 3.90 2.85
N TRP A 313 12.22 5.16 2.49
CA TRP A 313 11.01 5.86 2.89
C TRP A 313 10.59 6.86 1.80
N GLN A 314 9.42 6.65 1.21
CA GLN A 314 8.84 7.54 0.20
C GLN A 314 7.52 8.21 0.65
N GLY A 315 7.05 7.94 1.86
CA GLY A 315 5.79 8.47 2.39
C GLY A 315 5.80 9.98 2.74
N GLY A 316 6.87 10.71 2.40
CA GLY A 316 6.99 12.13 2.74
C GLY A 316 7.09 12.39 4.24
N TYR A 317 6.81 13.63 4.65
CA TYR A 317 6.88 14.06 6.06
C TYR A 317 5.51 14.31 6.68
N SER A 318 4.42 14.07 5.94
CA SER A 318 3.03 14.32 6.37
C SER A 318 2.33 13.09 6.93
N GLN A 319 2.99 11.93 7.03
CA GLN A 319 2.39 10.70 7.54
C GLN A 319 2.30 10.72 9.07
N SER A 320 1.13 10.41 9.61
CA SER A 320 0.86 10.33 11.05
C SER A 320 1.15 8.95 11.63
N THR A 321 1.47 8.93 12.93
CA THR A 321 1.48 7.70 13.72
C THR A 321 0.08 7.22 14.09
N ILE A 322 -0.96 8.03 13.86
CA ILE A 322 -2.35 7.65 14.08
C ILE A 322 -3.00 7.40 12.72
N ILE A 323 -3.53 6.20 12.53
CA ILE A 323 -4.26 5.78 11.35
C ILE A 323 -5.71 5.55 11.79
N ASP A 324 -6.62 6.43 11.35
CA ASP A 324 -8.03 6.42 11.76
C ASP A 324 -8.90 6.01 10.55
N GLU A 325 -9.71 4.98 10.70
CA GLU A 325 -10.63 4.51 9.65
C GLU A 325 -11.80 5.48 9.37
N GLY A 326 -11.96 6.49 10.21
CA GLY A 326 -12.92 7.58 10.00
C GLY A 326 -14.39 7.18 10.09
N ALA A 327 -15.26 8.20 10.15
CA ALA A 327 -16.70 8.04 10.06
C ALA A 327 -17.14 7.86 8.58
N ASP A 328 -18.14 7.03 8.33
CA ASP A 328 -18.77 6.92 7.01
C ASP A 328 -19.37 8.28 6.60
N LEU A 329 -18.70 8.97 5.68
CA LEU A 329 -19.11 10.29 5.20
C LEU A 329 -20.52 10.32 4.60
N LYS A 330 -21.00 9.17 4.11
CA LYS A 330 -22.37 9.04 3.56
C LYS A 330 -23.46 9.07 4.64
N LYS A 331 -23.10 8.82 5.89
CA LYS A 331 -24.00 8.84 7.05
C LYS A 331 -23.95 10.14 7.82
N LEU A 332 -23.03 11.05 7.49
CA LEU A 332 -22.91 12.35 8.14
C LEU A 332 -24.01 13.30 7.63
N SER A 333 -24.63 14.02 8.54
CA SER A 333 -25.52 15.14 8.21
C SER A 333 -24.73 16.30 7.58
N LYS A 334 -25.42 17.17 6.84
CA LYS A 334 -24.79 18.34 6.21
C LYS A 334 -23.98 19.22 7.19
N PRO A 335 -24.43 19.49 8.44
CA PRO A 335 -23.63 20.21 9.44
C PRO A 335 -22.34 19.47 9.83
N GLU A 336 -22.41 18.13 10.00
CA GLU A 336 -21.25 17.31 10.33
C GLU A 336 -20.24 17.27 9.19
N LEU A 337 -20.71 17.19 7.93
CA LEU A 337 -19.85 17.30 6.75
C LEU A 337 -19.17 18.68 6.65
N ILE A 338 -19.89 19.77 6.92
CA ILE A 338 -19.32 21.12 6.96
C ILE A 338 -18.28 21.24 8.07
N SER A 339 -18.58 20.71 9.26
CA SER A 339 -17.64 20.67 10.39
C SER A 339 -16.39 19.86 10.03
N LEU A 340 -16.55 18.71 9.40
CA LEU A 340 -15.45 17.87 8.94
C LEU A 340 -14.62 18.57 7.86
N VAL A 341 -15.24 19.20 6.87
CA VAL A 341 -14.54 19.98 5.83
C VAL A 341 -13.77 21.16 6.44
N ASN A 342 -14.35 21.86 7.42
CA ASN A 342 -13.65 22.94 8.13
C ASN A 342 -12.52 22.39 9.00
N HIS A 343 -12.72 21.24 9.63
CA HIS A 343 -11.67 20.53 10.36
C HIS A 343 -10.54 20.07 9.43
N LEU A 344 -10.85 19.51 8.27
CA LEU A 344 -9.87 19.11 7.26
C LEU A 344 -9.13 20.32 6.67
N ARG A 345 -9.81 21.44 6.42
CA ARG A 345 -9.16 22.69 5.99
C ARG A 345 -8.20 23.25 7.04
N ASN A 346 -8.56 23.15 8.32
CA ASN A 346 -7.69 23.55 9.43
C ASN A 346 -6.66 22.48 9.79
N ALA A 347 -6.85 21.23 9.35
CA ALA A 347 -6.01 20.07 9.63
C ALA A 347 -5.00 19.78 8.53
N MET A 348 -4.79 20.70 7.57
CA MET A 348 -3.63 20.61 6.67
C MET A 348 -2.29 20.63 7.42
N ASP A 349 -2.32 20.88 8.74
CA ASP A 349 -1.18 20.76 9.66
C ASP A 349 -1.24 19.56 10.61
N THR A 350 -2.24 18.67 10.52
CA THR A 350 -2.37 17.49 11.38
C THR A 350 -2.51 16.19 10.61
N THR A 351 -1.74 15.26 11.00
CA THR A 351 -1.35 13.98 10.44
C THR A 351 -2.29 12.82 10.79
N ILE A 352 -3.61 13.00 10.74
CA ILE A 352 -4.60 11.94 10.97
C ILE A 352 -5.09 11.41 9.63
N ILE A 353 -4.78 10.16 9.33
CA ILE A 353 -5.31 9.47 8.16
C ILE A 353 -6.55 8.70 8.58
N ARG A 354 -7.68 8.99 7.93
CA ARG A 354 -8.97 8.34 8.18
C ARG A 354 -9.31 7.44 7.01
N GLU A 355 -9.37 6.14 7.25
CA GLU A 355 -9.80 5.17 6.25
C GLU A 355 -11.14 4.55 6.66
N PRO A 356 -12.19 4.65 5.82
CA PRO A 356 -13.50 4.11 6.15
C PRO A 356 -13.49 2.57 6.05
N ARG A 357 -14.07 1.91 7.05
CA ARG A 357 -14.46 0.50 7.02
C ARG A 357 -15.97 0.41 7.07
N ASN A 358 -16.57 -0.46 6.25
CA ASN A 358 -18.00 -0.77 6.38
C ASN A 358 -18.28 -1.47 7.71
N VAL A 359 -19.28 -0.97 8.42
CA VAL A 359 -19.64 -1.42 9.77
C VAL A 359 -20.39 -2.73 9.69
N CYS A 360 -20.06 -3.67 10.58
CA CYS A 360 -20.70 -4.91 10.94
C CYS A 360 -20.28 -6.16 10.15
N SER A 361 -19.25 -6.82 10.65
CA SER A 361 -19.29 -8.26 10.68
C SER A 361 -18.92 -8.76 12.09
N ASP A 362 -19.83 -9.48 12.69
CA ASP A 362 -19.59 -10.24 13.92
C ASP A 362 -18.66 -11.46 13.68
N LEU A 363 -18.17 -11.64 12.43
CA LEU A 363 -17.54 -12.88 11.97
C LEU A 363 -16.01 -12.88 12.09
N HIS A 364 -15.32 -11.76 11.94
CA HIS A 364 -13.84 -11.72 12.05
C HIS A 364 -13.27 -10.35 12.44
N PRO A 365 -12.90 -10.14 13.72
CA PRO A 365 -12.23 -8.91 14.16
C PRO A 365 -10.74 -8.83 13.78
N THR A 366 -10.18 -9.84 13.13
CA THR A 366 -8.73 -9.96 12.88
C THR A 366 -8.29 -9.67 11.46
N ILE A 367 -9.22 -9.52 10.50
CA ILE A 367 -8.86 -9.19 9.12
C ILE A 367 -8.51 -7.71 9.04
N LYS A 368 -7.31 -7.42 8.54
CA LYS A 368 -6.88 -6.04 8.29
C LYS A 368 -7.35 -5.56 6.93
N PRO A 369 -7.74 -4.28 6.79
CA PRO A 369 -8.03 -3.69 5.49
C PRO A 369 -6.81 -3.77 4.57
N THR A 370 -7.00 -4.18 3.32
CA THR A 370 -5.92 -4.26 2.33
C THR A 370 -5.24 -2.91 2.14
N ARG A 371 -6.00 -1.81 2.15
CA ARG A 371 -5.49 -0.46 2.02
C ARG A 371 -4.54 -0.07 3.17
N LEU A 372 -4.80 -0.51 4.40
CA LEU A 372 -3.90 -0.28 5.53
C LEU A 372 -2.52 -0.87 5.26
N VAL A 373 -2.47 -2.13 4.85
CA VAL A 373 -1.21 -2.84 4.55
C VAL A 373 -0.53 -2.25 3.31
N ALA A 374 -1.30 -1.99 2.26
CA ALA A 374 -0.82 -1.42 1.00
C ALA A 374 -0.13 -0.07 1.19
N ARG A 375 -0.67 0.80 2.05
CA ARG A 375 -0.03 2.09 2.40
C ARG A 375 1.38 1.90 2.97
N HIS A 376 1.55 0.95 3.89
CA HIS A 376 2.85 0.72 4.51
C HIS A 376 3.85 0.08 3.54
N ILE A 377 3.36 -0.85 2.70
CA ILE A 377 4.14 -1.42 1.60
C ILE A 377 4.58 -0.31 0.64
N TRP A 378 3.65 0.55 0.24
CA TRP A 378 3.92 1.69 -0.63
C TRP A 378 4.98 2.62 -0.06
N ASN A 379 4.85 3.01 1.21
CA ASN A 379 5.74 3.96 1.86
C ASN A 379 7.19 3.46 2.02
N SER A 380 7.39 2.14 2.12
CA SER A 380 8.66 1.57 2.59
C SER A 380 9.29 0.55 1.65
N SER A 381 8.82 0.47 0.39
CA SER A 381 9.37 -0.42 -0.63
C SER A 381 9.22 0.16 -2.04
N HIS A 382 10.05 -0.31 -2.97
CA HIS A 382 9.93 -0.02 -4.39
C HIS A 382 9.04 -1.04 -5.10
N ARG A 383 8.56 -0.70 -6.29
CA ARG A 383 7.88 -1.65 -7.16
C ARG A 383 8.81 -2.81 -7.50
N GLY A 384 8.29 -4.04 -7.50
CA GLY A 384 9.07 -5.26 -7.72
C GLY A 384 9.83 -5.78 -6.49
N ASP A 385 9.90 -5.02 -5.39
CA ASP A 385 10.50 -5.47 -4.13
C ASP A 385 9.76 -6.67 -3.53
N VAL A 386 10.47 -7.43 -2.71
CA VAL A 386 9.91 -8.59 -2.00
C VAL A 386 9.45 -8.18 -0.60
N VAL A 387 8.16 -8.27 -0.38
CA VAL A 387 7.54 -8.18 0.95
C VAL A 387 7.46 -9.59 1.55
N MET A 388 8.08 -9.79 2.69
CA MET A 388 8.01 -11.01 3.46
C MET A 388 6.84 -10.95 4.45
N GLU A 389 6.05 -12.01 4.52
CA GLU A 389 4.97 -12.16 5.50
C GLU A 389 5.08 -13.51 6.21
N LEU A 390 5.20 -13.47 7.53
CA LEU A 390 5.38 -14.70 8.34
C LEU A 390 4.06 -15.46 8.54
N PHE A 391 2.93 -14.75 8.52
CA PHE A 391 1.58 -15.26 8.86
C PHE A 391 0.58 -14.78 7.81
N ASN A 392 0.49 -15.50 6.69
CA ASN A 392 -0.35 -15.07 5.55
C ASN A 392 -1.83 -14.85 5.92
N GLY A 393 -2.36 -15.66 6.84
CA GLY A 393 -3.76 -15.61 7.23
C GLY A 393 -4.69 -15.62 6.01
N SER A 394 -5.55 -14.61 5.91
CA SER A 394 -6.47 -14.44 4.78
C SER A 394 -5.84 -13.87 3.51
N GLY A 395 -4.51 -13.65 3.47
CA GLY A 395 -3.78 -13.16 2.30
C GLY A 395 -3.82 -11.65 2.09
N THR A 396 -4.06 -10.85 3.12
CA THR A 396 -4.17 -9.39 2.99
C THR A 396 -2.88 -8.74 2.50
N THR A 397 -1.72 -9.15 3.03
CA THR A 397 -0.42 -8.63 2.61
C THR A 397 -0.11 -8.99 1.15
N MET A 398 -0.48 -10.20 0.73
CA MET A 398 -0.30 -10.64 -0.65
C MET A 398 -1.17 -9.86 -1.63
N ALA A 399 -2.45 -9.63 -1.29
CA ALA A 399 -3.36 -8.80 -2.07
C ALA A 399 -2.87 -7.34 -2.16
N ALA A 400 -2.37 -6.79 -1.05
CA ALA A 400 -1.78 -5.45 -1.02
C ALA A 400 -0.52 -5.35 -1.88
N ALA A 401 0.34 -6.38 -1.88
CA ALA A 401 1.54 -6.44 -2.70
C ALA A 401 1.21 -6.51 -4.19
N GLU A 402 0.23 -7.33 -4.59
CA GLU A 402 -0.25 -7.38 -5.98
C GLU A 402 -0.74 -6.00 -6.45
N GLN A 403 -1.64 -5.37 -5.70
CA GLN A 403 -2.23 -4.09 -6.06
C GLN A 403 -1.22 -2.94 -6.10
N THR A 404 -0.10 -3.06 -5.39
CA THR A 404 0.97 -2.06 -5.37
C THR A 404 2.15 -2.44 -6.26
N GLY A 405 2.10 -3.56 -6.99
CA GLY A 405 3.16 -4.02 -7.89
C GLY A 405 4.39 -4.56 -7.18
N ARG A 406 4.25 -5.05 -5.94
CA ARG A 406 5.30 -5.73 -5.19
C ARG A 406 5.09 -7.24 -5.26
N ARG A 407 6.09 -8.01 -4.81
CA ARG A 407 6.00 -9.46 -4.67
C ARG A 407 5.82 -9.79 -3.19
N CYS A 408 4.91 -10.70 -2.85
CA CYS A 408 4.77 -11.18 -1.48
C CYS A 408 5.20 -12.64 -1.40
N PHE A 409 6.10 -12.96 -0.48
CA PHE A 409 6.50 -14.34 -0.17
C PHE A 409 6.13 -14.62 1.28
N SER A 410 5.26 -15.60 1.48
CA SER A 410 4.63 -15.82 2.78
C SER A 410 4.54 -17.29 3.16
N THR A 411 4.43 -17.50 4.48
CA THR A 411 4.11 -18.78 5.10
C THR A 411 2.73 -18.72 5.76
N GLU A 412 2.06 -19.86 5.84
CA GLU A 412 0.84 -20.04 6.62
C GLU A 412 0.78 -21.48 7.14
N LEU A 413 0.54 -21.62 8.43
CA LEU A 413 0.56 -22.92 9.09
C LEU A 413 -0.72 -23.74 8.86
N ASP A 414 -1.89 -23.07 8.84
CA ASP A 414 -3.17 -23.74 8.65
C ASP A 414 -3.51 -23.91 7.17
N PRO A 415 -3.62 -25.16 6.66
CA PRO A 415 -4.00 -25.42 5.27
C PRO A 415 -5.29 -24.76 4.82
N LYS A 416 -6.23 -24.48 5.75
CA LYS A 416 -7.49 -23.80 5.45
C LYS A 416 -7.25 -22.34 5.08
N PHE A 417 -6.39 -21.66 5.81
CA PHE A 417 -6.04 -20.27 5.52
C PHE A 417 -5.16 -20.16 4.28
N VAL A 418 -4.28 -21.12 4.03
CA VAL A 418 -3.60 -21.22 2.72
C VAL A 418 -4.64 -21.25 1.60
N ALA A 419 -5.66 -22.13 1.70
CA ALA A 419 -6.69 -22.25 0.68
C ALA A 419 -7.52 -20.95 0.52
N VAL A 420 -7.77 -20.20 1.60
CA VAL A 420 -8.38 -18.87 1.55
C VAL A 420 -7.50 -17.89 0.76
N GLY A 421 -6.20 -17.85 1.04
CA GLY A 421 -5.24 -17.01 0.30
C GLY A 421 -5.19 -17.35 -1.19
N LEU A 422 -5.16 -18.64 -1.54
CA LEU A 422 -5.19 -19.10 -2.94
C LEU A 422 -6.47 -18.61 -3.65
N GLU A 423 -7.64 -18.79 -3.02
CA GLU A 423 -8.91 -18.36 -3.59
C GLU A 423 -8.97 -16.85 -3.75
N ARG A 424 -8.55 -16.10 -2.75
CA ARG A 424 -8.51 -14.63 -2.81
C ARG A 424 -7.67 -14.13 -3.97
N MET A 425 -6.46 -14.64 -4.14
CA MET A 425 -5.59 -14.24 -5.25
C MET A 425 -6.16 -14.68 -6.60
N SER A 426 -6.79 -15.85 -6.67
CA SER A 426 -7.49 -16.31 -7.87
C SER A 426 -8.66 -15.38 -8.25
N THR A 427 -9.43 -14.88 -7.28
CA THR A 427 -10.51 -13.90 -7.54
C THR A 427 -10.01 -12.53 -8.00
N LEU A 428 -8.76 -12.18 -7.65
CA LEU A 428 -8.07 -11.00 -8.17
C LEU A 428 -7.49 -11.21 -9.59
N GLY A 429 -7.72 -12.37 -10.19
CA GLY A 429 -7.23 -12.69 -11.54
C GLY A 429 -5.80 -13.23 -11.58
N VAL A 430 -5.19 -13.52 -10.44
CA VAL A 430 -3.84 -14.06 -10.36
C VAL A 430 -3.86 -15.56 -10.62
N THR A 431 -2.99 -16.04 -11.52
CA THR A 431 -2.83 -17.46 -11.80
C THR A 431 -2.20 -18.17 -10.61
N VAL A 432 -2.78 -19.30 -10.19
CA VAL A 432 -2.33 -20.12 -9.06
C VAL A 432 -1.83 -21.45 -9.56
N GLU A 433 -0.57 -21.79 -9.24
CA GLU A 433 0.09 -23.04 -9.61
C GLU A 433 0.70 -23.70 -8.37
N LYS A 434 0.45 -25.00 -8.18
CA LYS A 434 1.13 -25.78 -7.14
C LYS A 434 2.51 -26.19 -7.66
N LEU A 435 3.55 -25.74 -6.99
CA LEU A 435 4.91 -26.20 -7.26
C LEU A 435 5.15 -27.56 -6.61
N GLN A 436 6.02 -28.40 -7.19
CA GLN A 436 6.38 -29.66 -6.54
C GLN A 436 7.15 -29.34 -5.25
N GLY A 437 6.53 -29.65 -4.10
CA GLY A 437 7.19 -29.55 -2.79
C GLY A 437 8.38 -30.53 -2.68
N LEU A 438 9.27 -30.28 -1.74
CA LEU A 438 10.25 -31.28 -1.35
C LEU A 438 9.49 -32.51 -0.82
N ALA A 439 9.73 -33.68 -1.47
CA ALA A 439 9.22 -34.95 -1.04
C ALA A 439 9.91 -35.40 0.28
#